data_6d56a489fb10c25f03bfcf756c107799
#
_entry.id   6d56a489fb10c25f03bfcf756c107799
#
_cell.length_a   1.000
_cell.length_b   1.000
_cell.length_c   1.000
_cell.angle_alpha   90.00
_cell.angle_beta   90.00
_cell.angle_gamma   90.00
#
_symmetry.space_group_name_H-M   'P 1'
#
loop_
_entity.id
_entity.type
_entity.pdbx_description
1 polymer ?
#
loop_
_entity_poly.entity_id
_entity_poly.type
_entity_poly.pdbx_seq_one_letter_code
_entity_poly.pdbx_strand_id
1 'polypeptide(L)'
;SAASDVYKRQGVILSAHVSLGSWPIFAYGTEEQKRKYLVPLAKGEKIGAFGLTEPNAGSDAGGTETTAVLKGDHYVLNGGKIFITNAPKADTYVVFAVTTPDIGTRGISAFIVEKGWKGFYFGDHYDKMGIRSSSTAELIFDNVEVPRENLLGKEGDGFKIAMSTLDGGRIGIAAQALGIAQGAYD
;
A
#
# COMPACT_ATOMS: atom_id res chain seq x y z
N SER A 1 9.48 -14.66 25.60
CA SER A 1 9.45 -13.58 26.61
C SER A 1 8.72 -12.37 26.03
N ALA A 2 8.16 -11.51 26.85
CA ALA A 2 7.44 -10.30 26.43
C ALA A 2 8.27 -9.41 25.48
N ALA A 3 9.58 -9.37 25.63
CA ALA A 3 10.48 -8.64 24.74
C ALA A 3 10.52 -9.23 23.32
N SER A 4 10.52 -10.55 23.17
CA SER A 4 10.52 -11.19 21.84
C SER A 4 9.18 -10.99 21.10
N ASP A 5 8.08 -10.88 21.84
CA ASP A 5 6.76 -10.57 21.25
C ASP A 5 6.68 -9.12 20.73
N VAL A 6 7.29 -8.17 21.42
CA VAL A 6 7.35 -6.78 20.97
C VAL A 6 8.14 -6.66 19.66
N TYR A 7 9.30 -7.29 19.55
CA TYR A 7 10.12 -7.24 18.33
C TYR A 7 9.46 -7.96 17.14
N LYS A 8 8.81 -9.10 17.35
CA LYS A 8 8.10 -9.86 16.30
C LYS A 8 6.92 -9.06 15.71
N ARG A 9 6.27 -8.23 16.52
CA ARG A 9 5.10 -7.43 16.12
C ARG A 9 5.48 -6.21 15.29
N GLN A 10 6.59 -5.54 15.62
CA GLN A 10 7.08 -4.35 14.91
C GLN A 10 7.68 -4.68 13.54
N GLY A 11 8.22 -5.88 13.35
CA GLY A 11 8.86 -6.30 12.11
C GLY A 11 7.95 -6.19 10.89
N VAL A 12 6.69 -6.62 10.97
CA VAL A 12 5.73 -6.54 9.87
C VAL A 12 5.34 -5.09 9.56
N ILE A 13 5.14 -4.27 10.58
CA ILE A 13 4.80 -2.85 10.42
C ILE A 13 5.92 -2.13 9.68
N LEU A 14 7.17 -2.33 10.12
CA LEU A 14 8.36 -1.74 9.52
C LEU A 14 8.60 -2.29 8.10
N SER A 15 8.48 -3.61 7.91
CA SER A 15 8.65 -4.23 6.60
C SER A 15 7.65 -3.68 5.58
N ALA A 16 6.37 -3.62 5.91
CA ALA A 16 5.35 -3.05 5.04
C ALA A 16 5.57 -1.55 4.77
N HIS A 17 5.98 -0.80 5.80
CA HIS A 17 6.29 0.62 5.65
C HIS A 17 7.47 0.86 4.69
N VAL A 18 8.57 0.13 4.86
CA VAL A 18 9.81 0.31 4.07
C VAL A 18 9.65 -0.28 2.66
N SER A 19 9.30 -1.57 2.58
CA SER A 19 9.35 -2.31 1.32
C SER A 19 8.14 -2.08 0.42
N LEU A 20 6.97 -1.76 0.99
CA LEU A 20 5.73 -1.60 0.23
C LEU A 20 5.26 -0.14 0.18
N GLY A 21 5.28 0.58 1.32
CA GLY A 21 4.81 1.96 1.37
C GLY A 21 5.83 2.98 0.86
N SER A 22 7.12 2.77 1.13
CA SER A 22 8.18 3.76 0.81
C SER A 22 8.92 3.44 -0.48
N TRP A 23 9.25 2.16 -0.72
CA TRP A 23 10.08 1.75 -1.85
C TRP A 23 9.50 2.13 -3.23
N PRO A 24 8.19 2.00 -3.52
CA PRO A 24 7.63 2.44 -4.80
C PRO A 24 7.84 3.92 -5.06
N ILE A 25 7.71 4.76 -4.01
CA ILE A 25 7.95 6.21 -4.12
C ILE A 25 9.42 6.50 -4.39
N PHE A 26 10.33 5.76 -3.75
CA PHE A 26 11.76 5.86 -4.01
C PHE A 26 12.09 5.50 -5.47
N ALA A 27 11.56 4.38 -5.96
CA ALA A 27 11.92 3.84 -7.28
C ALA A 27 11.25 4.56 -8.46
N TYR A 28 10.02 5.04 -8.28
CA TYR A 28 9.19 5.55 -9.38
C TYR A 28 8.70 6.98 -9.18
N GLY A 29 8.89 7.57 -8.00
CA GLY A 29 8.47 8.93 -7.69
C GLY A 29 9.34 9.99 -8.35
N THR A 30 8.73 11.14 -8.66
CA THR A 30 9.46 12.36 -9.03
C THR A 30 10.24 12.90 -7.83
N GLU A 31 11.17 13.83 -8.06
CA GLU A 31 11.92 14.44 -6.96
C GLU A 31 11.02 15.23 -6.00
N GLU A 32 9.94 15.84 -6.51
CA GLU A 32 8.91 16.51 -5.72
C GLU A 32 8.15 15.52 -4.83
N GLN A 33 7.71 14.38 -5.41
CA GLN A 33 7.04 13.31 -4.67
C GLN A 33 7.98 12.72 -3.60
N LYS A 34 9.25 12.50 -3.91
CA LYS A 34 10.23 12.01 -2.93
C LYS A 34 10.42 12.99 -1.78
N ARG A 35 10.55 14.28 -2.06
CA ARG A 35 10.68 15.31 -1.01
C ARG A 35 9.43 15.39 -0.14
N LYS A 36 8.25 15.37 -0.76
CA LYS A 36 6.96 15.50 -0.05
C LYS A 36 6.61 14.27 0.76
N TYR A 37 6.82 13.07 0.20
CA TYR A 37 6.32 11.81 0.79
C TYR A 37 7.43 10.92 1.35
N LEU A 38 8.51 10.67 0.58
CA LEU A 38 9.53 9.72 0.99
C LEU A 38 10.38 10.24 2.15
N VAL A 39 10.72 11.53 2.18
CA VAL A 39 11.55 12.10 3.25
C VAL A 39 10.88 11.95 4.63
N PRO A 40 9.60 12.32 4.84
CA PRO A 40 8.93 12.08 6.13
C PRO A 40 8.79 10.60 6.48
N LEU A 41 8.58 9.73 5.49
CA LEU A 41 8.54 8.28 5.70
C LEU A 41 9.91 7.77 6.16
N ALA A 42 10.99 8.16 5.50
CA ALA A 42 12.35 7.75 5.86
C ALA A 42 12.81 8.25 7.24
N LYS A 43 12.31 9.40 7.69
CA LYS A 43 12.55 9.92 9.03
C LYS A 43 11.68 9.27 10.12
N GLY A 44 10.67 8.47 9.75
CA GLY A 44 9.71 7.91 10.69
C GLY A 44 8.69 8.93 11.23
N GLU A 45 8.59 10.09 10.61
CA GLU A 45 7.59 11.13 10.93
C GLU A 45 6.20 10.73 10.45
N LYS A 46 6.13 9.91 9.38
CA LYS A 46 4.93 9.36 8.77
C LYS A 46 5.07 7.87 8.52
N ILE A 47 3.93 7.18 8.41
CA ILE A 47 3.86 5.74 8.12
C ILE A 47 3.29 5.54 6.72
N GLY A 48 3.90 4.61 5.96
CA GLY A 48 3.44 4.21 4.64
C GLY A 48 2.63 2.92 4.65
N ALA A 49 1.68 2.81 3.71
CA ALA A 49 0.90 1.62 3.43
C ALA A 49 0.80 1.36 1.91
N PHE A 50 0.36 0.13 1.56
CA PHE A 50 0.29 -0.35 0.19
C PHE A 50 -1.07 -0.99 -0.06
N GLY A 51 -1.88 -0.36 -0.89
CA GLY A 51 -3.26 -0.76 -1.18
C GLY A 51 -3.38 -1.41 -2.57
N LEU A 52 -3.14 -2.73 -2.66
CA LEU A 52 -3.26 -3.49 -3.90
C LEU A 52 -4.48 -4.42 -3.88
N THR A 53 -4.59 -5.27 -2.87
CA THR A 53 -5.55 -6.38 -2.77
C THR A 53 -7.00 -5.88 -2.68
N GLU A 54 -7.88 -6.52 -3.44
CA GLU A 54 -9.33 -6.29 -3.42
C GLU A 54 -10.09 -7.61 -3.17
N PRO A 55 -11.39 -7.57 -2.84
CA PRO A 55 -12.17 -8.79 -2.63
C PRO A 55 -12.06 -9.81 -3.76
N ASN A 56 -12.07 -9.34 -5.01
CA ASN A 56 -12.00 -10.16 -6.21
C ASN A 56 -10.61 -10.21 -6.86
N ALA A 57 -9.63 -9.47 -6.34
CA ALA A 57 -8.27 -9.36 -6.87
C ALA A 57 -7.22 -9.58 -5.77
N GLY A 58 -7.03 -10.85 -5.40
CA GLY A 58 -6.01 -11.30 -4.46
C GLY A 58 -4.76 -11.80 -5.19
N SER A 59 -4.67 -13.11 -5.42
CA SER A 59 -3.55 -13.73 -6.18
C SER A 59 -3.52 -13.24 -7.63
N ASP A 60 -4.68 -13.02 -8.24
CA ASP A 60 -4.80 -12.31 -9.50
C ASP A 60 -4.91 -10.78 -9.26
N ALA A 61 -3.78 -10.15 -9.02
CA ALA A 61 -3.72 -8.70 -8.84
C ALA A 61 -4.08 -7.91 -10.12
N GLY A 62 -4.11 -8.57 -11.28
CA GLY A 62 -4.56 -7.98 -12.55
C GLY A 62 -6.06 -7.73 -12.60
N GLY A 63 -6.84 -8.41 -11.75
CA GLY A 63 -8.29 -8.24 -11.62
C GLY A 63 -8.73 -7.00 -10.80
N THR A 64 -7.86 -6.00 -10.60
CA THR A 64 -8.20 -4.75 -9.89
C THR A 64 -9.47 -4.11 -10.47
N GLU A 65 -10.44 -3.81 -9.61
CA GLU A 65 -11.73 -3.18 -9.94
C GLU A 65 -11.83 -1.71 -9.48
N THR A 66 -11.03 -1.28 -8.49
CA THR A 66 -10.94 0.13 -8.09
C THR A 66 -10.61 0.99 -9.30
N THR A 67 -11.36 2.05 -9.54
CA THR A 67 -11.22 2.91 -10.71
C THR A 67 -10.60 4.27 -10.35
N ALA A 68 -9.92 4.88 -11.31
CA ALA A 68 -9.40 6.24 -11.24
C ALA A 68 -9.68 6.98 -12.55
N VAL A 69 -10.71 7.82 -12.55
CA VAL A 69 -11.15 8.54 -13.75
C VAL A 69 -10.56 9.95 -13.74
N LEU A 70 -9.82 10.30 -14.79
CA LEU A 70 -9.26 11.65 -14.95
C LEU A 70 -10.37 12.68 -15.20
N LYS A 71 -10.43 13.72 -14.36
CA LYS A 71 -11.34 14.86 -14.48
C LYS A 71 -10.55 16.17 -14.36
N GLY A 72 -10.21 16.74 -15.50
CA GLY A 72 -9.40 17.98 -15.52
C GLY A 72 -8.00 17.75 -14.98
N ASP A 73 -7.70 18.31 -13.80
CA ASP A 73 -6.39 18.29 -13.14
C ASP A 73 -6.25 17.24 -12.02
N HIS A 74 -7.27 16.41 -11.81
CA HIS A 74 -7.28 15.36 -10.80
C HIS A 74 -7.91 14.06 -11.29
N TYR A 75 -7.58 12.96 -10.60
CA TYR A 75 -8.27 11.68 -10.76
C TYR A 75 -9.33 11.52 -9.68
N VAL A 76 -10.47 10.95 -10.02
CA VAL A 76 -11.51 10.58 -9.06
C VAL A 76 -11.42 9.08 -8.83
N LEU A 77 -11.01 8.67 -7.62
CA LEU A 77 -10.90 7.28 -7.22
C LEU A 77 -12.20 6.79 -6.59
N ASN A 78 -12.65 5.61 -7.04
CA ASN A 78 -13.79 4.88 -6.48
C ASN A 78 -13.48 3.39 -6.37
N GLY A 79 -13.84 2.78 -5.23
CA GLY A 79 -13.63 1.37 -4.96
C GLY A 79 -13.10 1.10 -3.55
N GLY A 80 -12.37 0.00 -3.38
CA GLY A 80 -11.83 -0.34 -2.07
C GLY A 80 -10.69 -1.34 -2.12
N LYS A 81 -9.92 -1.41 -1.05
CA LYS A 81 -8.82 -2.36 -0.86
C LYS A 81 -8.98 -3.07 0.46
N ILE A 82 -8.65 -4.36 0.51
CA ILE A 82 -8.78 -5.19 1.71
C ILE A 82 -7.42 -5.67 2.22
N PHE A 83 -7.37 -6.06 3.49
CA PHE A 83 -6.19 -6.62 4.16
C PHE A 83 -4.98 -5.68 4.18
N ILE A 84 -5.21 -4.36 4.25
CA ILE A 84 -4.13 -3.39 4.14
C ILE A 84 -3.42 -3.22 5.49
N THR A 85 -2.16 -3.66 5.51
CA THR A 85 -1.25 -3.48 6.65
C THR A 85 -0.97 -1.99 6.85
N ASN A 86 -0.92 -1.57 8.11
CA ASN A 86 -0.75 -0.18 8.54
C ASN A 86 -1.97 0.72 8.26
N ALA A 87 -3.02 0.27 7.56
CA ALA A 87 -4.26 1.02 7.43
C ALA A 87 -4.73 1.44 8.82
N PRO A 88 -5.55 2.19 9.08
CA PRO A 88 -5.86 3.50 9.59
C PRO A 88 -4.70 4.23 10.34
N LYS A 89 -3.53 3.65 10.51
CA LYS A 89 -2.38 4.29 11.19
C LYS A 89 -1.44 4.99 10.22
N ALA A 90 -1.39 4.54 8.95
CA ALA A 90 -0.56 5.17 7.93
C ALA A 90 -1.04 6.59 7.59
N ASP A 91 -0.13 7.38 7.05
CA ASP A 91 -0.36 8.75 6.60
C ASP A 91 -0.34 8.83 5.06
N THR A 92 0.44 7.94 4.43
CA THR A 92 0.67 7.90 2.98
C THR A 92 0.41 6.49 2.46
N TYR A 93 -0.35 6.40 1.39
CA TYR A 93 -0.77 5.12 0.79
C TYR A 93 -0.36 5.09 -0.68
N VAL A 94 0.29 4.00 -1.11
CA VAL A 94 0.46 3.69 -2.54
C VAL A 94 -0.73 2.81 -2.93
N VAL A 95 -1.58 3.31 -3.82
CA VAL A 95 -2.86 2.68 -4.21
C VAL A 95 -2.87 2.41 -5.71
N PHE A 96 -3.42 1.27 -6.12
CA PHE A 96 -3.53 0.86 -7.52
C PHE A 96 -4.99 0.91 -7.95
N ALA A 97 -5.23 1.51 -9.12
CA ALA A 97 -6.56 1.67 -9.68
C ALA A 97 -6.54 1.61 -11.22
N VAL A 98 -7.65 1.22 -11.80
CA VAL A 98 -7.84 1.18 -13.26
C VAL A 98 -8.08 2.61 -13.78
N THR A 99 -7.17 3.08 -14.63
CA THR A 99 -7.32 4.36 -15.35
C THR A 99 -7.87 4.16 -16.76
N THR A 100 -7.53 3.01 -17.38
CA THR A 100 -8.00 2.67 -18.72
C THR A 100 -8.61 1.27 -18.69
N PRO A 101 -9.94 1.14 -18.75
CA PRO A 101 -10.60 -0.16 -18.74
C PRO A 101 -10.29 -0.98 -20.01
N ASP A 102 -10.58 -2.28 -19.95
CA ASP A 102 -10.58 -3.23 -21.08
C ASP A 102 -9.22 -3.49 -21.75
N ILE A 103 -8.12 -3.02 -21.17
CA ILE A 103 -6.75 -3.31 -21.66
C ILE A 103 -5.91 -4.15 -20.68
N GLY A 104 -6.58 -4.78 -19.68
CA GLY A 104 -5.97 -5.64 -18.69
C GLY A 104 -4.99 -4.90 -17.79
N THR A 105 -3.89 -5.56 -17.43
CA THR A 105 -2.90 -5.01 -16.49
C THR A 105 -2.25 -3.69 -16.94
N ARG A 106 -2.26 -3.41 -18.23
CA ARG A 106 -1.77 -2.13 -18.78
C ARG A 106 -2.68 -0.93 -18.48
N GLY A 107 -3.91 -1.19 -18.06
CA GLY A 107 -4.86 -0.16 -17.65
C GLY A 107 -4.75 0.25 -16.18
N ILE A 108 -3.87 -0.40 -15.40
CA ILE A 108 -3.70 -0.14 -13.98
C ILE A 108 -2.62 0.91 -13.76
N SER A 109 -2.91 1.92 -12.95
CA SER A 109 -1.99 2.99 -12.55
C SER A 109 -1.80 2.99 -11.04
N ALA A 110 -0.71 3.61 -10.58
CA ALA A 110 -0.40 3.75 -9.17
C ALA A 110 -0.53 5.20 -8.72
N PHE A 111 -1.03 5.42 -7.51
CA PHE A 111 -1.28 6.74 -6.95
C PHE A 111 -0.75 6.85 -5.53
N ILE A 112 -0.29 8.03 -5.15
CA ILE A 112 0.02 8.38 -3.77
C ILE A 112 -1.20 9.09 -3.19
N VAL A 113 -1.83 8.48 -2.17
CA VAL A 113 -3.02 9.01 -1.48
C VAL A 113 -2.65 9.38 -0.06
N GLU A 114 -3.17 10.50 0.44
CA GLU A 114 -2.91 10.97 1.79
C GLU A 114 -4.11 10.72 2.72
N LYS A 115 -3.82 10.39 3.97
CA LYS A 115 -4.84 10.28 5.01
C LYS A 115 -5.60 11.59 5.18
N GLY A 116 -6.89 11.48 5.40
CA GLY A 116 -7.76 12.63 5.68
C GLY A 116 -8.33 13.33 4.45
N TRP A 117 -8.03 12.85 3.25
CA TRP A 117 -8.72 13.35 2.06
C TRP A 117 -10.20 13.01 2.10
N LYS A 118 -11.03 13.94 1.61
CA LYS A 118 -12.48 13.75 1.54
C LYS A 118 -12.81 12.51 0.70
N GLY A 119 -13.71 11.68 1.22
CA GLY A 119 -14.11 10.43 0.55
C GLY A 119 -13.18 9.25 0.81
N PHE A 120 -12.06 9.44 1.51
CA PHE A 120 -11.15 8.37 1.89
C PHE A 120 -11.44 7.92 3.32
N TYR A 121 -11.88 6.69 3.48
CA TYR A 121 -12.30 6.10 4.74
C TYR A 121 -11.60 4.76 4.98
N PHE A 122 -11.77 4.25 6.21
CA PHE A 122 -11.27 2.96 6.64
C PHE A 122 -12.43 2.09 7.11
N GLY A 123 -12.43 0.83 6.71
CA GLY A 123 -13.32 -0.18 7.27
C GLY A 123 -12.86 -0.66 8.64
N ASP A 124 -13.55 -1.65 9.17
CA ASP A 124 -13.28 -2.23 10.47
C ASP A 124 -11.89 -2.91 10.52
N HIS A 125 -11.32 -2.96 11.72
CA HIS A 125 -10.11 -3.72 11.98
C HIS A 125 -10.37 -5.22 11.86
N TYR A 126 -9.50 -5.92 11.14
CA TYR A 126 -9.55 -7.39 11.11
C TYR A 126 -9.09 -7.99 12.46
N ASP A 127 -9.92 -8.85 13.04
CA ASP A 127 -9.51 -9.73 14.13
C ASP A 127 -8.73 -10.92 13.57
N LYS A 128 -7.42 -10.93 13.80
CA LYS A 128 -6.48 -11.89 13.20
C LYS A 128 -6.07 -12.96 14.19
N MET A 129 -5.82 -14.17 13.70
CA MET A 129 -5.28 -15.27 14.50
C MET A 129 -3.89 -14.98 15.06
N GLY A 130 -3.04 -14.28 14.32
CA GLY A 130 -1.69 -13.87 14.72
C GLY A 130 -1.34 -12.47 14.24
N ILE A 131 -0.17 -11.95 14.68
CA ILE A 131 0.32 -10.60 14.34
C ILE A 131 -0.74 -9.52 14.68
N ARG A 132 -1.47 -9.71 15.77
CA ARG A 132 -2.65 -8.91 16.15
C ARG A 132 -2.33 -7.44 16.45
N SER A 133 -1.08 -7.12 16.77
CA SER A 133 -0.64 -5.74 17.00
C SER A 133 -0.37 -4.95 15.73
N SER A 134 -0.26 -5.61 14.57
CA SER A 134 -0.20 -4.94 13.28
C SER A 134 -1.61 -4.54 12.85
N SER A 135 -1.84 -3.24 12.72
CA SER A 135 -3.11 -2.70 12.25
C SER A 135 -3.37 -3.15 10.81
N THR A 136 -4.51 -3.78 10.58
CA THR A 136 -4.94 -4.22 9.25
C THR A 136 -6.41 -3.89 9.08
N ALA A 137 -6.77 -3.16 8.04
CA ALA A 137 -8.13 -2.75 7.74
C ALA A 137 -8.35 -2.58 6.24
N GLU A 138 -9.59 -2.27 5.88
CA GLU A 138 -9.94 -1.90 4.51
C GLU A 138 -9.64 -0.43 4.24
N LEU A 139 -9.39 -0.10 2.97
CA LEU A 139 -9.41 1.25 2.44
C LEU A 139 -10.67 1.39 1.59
N ILE A 140 -11.41 2.47 1.78
CA ILE A 140 -12.65 2.77 1.06
C ILE A 140 -12.49 4.11 0.36
N PHE A 141 -12.72 4.13 -0.94
CA PHE A 141 -12.64 5.31 -1.79
C PHE A 141 -14.02 5.62 -2.35
N ASP A 142 -14.59 6.76 -1.94
CA ASP A 142 -15.86 7.29 -2.43
C ASP A 142 -15.63 8.69 -3.00
N ASN A 143 -15.44 8.75 -4.32
CA ASN A 143 -15.16 9.98 -5.07
C ASN A 143 -13.96 10.75 -4.50
N VAL A 144 -12.85 10.05 -4.20
CA VAL A 144 -11.63 10.69 -3.70
C VAL A 144 -10.93 11.42 -4.82
N GLU A 145 -10.79 12.73 -4.68
CA GLU A 145 -10.05 13.57 -5.61
C GLU A 145 -8.55 13.47 -5.34
N VAL A 146 -7.82 12.88 -6.28
CA VAL A 146 -6.37 12.70 -6.23
C VAL A 146 -5.73 13.62 -7.24
N PRO A 147 -4.91 14.61 -6.83
CA PRO A 147 -4.22 15.51 -7.74
C PRO A 147 -3.41 14.74 -8.79
N ARG A 148 -3.35 15.26 -10.01
CA ARG A 148 -2.64 14.61 -11.11
C ARG A 148 -1.14 14.39 -10.80
N GLU A 149 -0.53 15.29 -10.05
CA GLU A 149 0.85 15.16 -9.60
C GLU A 149 1.08 14.02 -8.60
N ASN A 150 0.02 13.40 -8.08
CA ASN A 150 0.09 12.22 -7.22
C ASN A 150 0.06 10.89 -7.98
N LEU A 151 -0.02 10.91 -9.32
CA LEU A 151 0.23 9.73 -10.14
C LEU A 151 1.69 9.29 -9.95
N LEU A 152 1.90 8.06 -9.53
CA LEU A 152 3.21 7.48 -9.31
C LEU A 152 3.71 6.76 -10.58
N GLY A 153 4.82 7.22 -11.13
CA GLY A 153 5.30 6.75 -12.42
C GLY A 153 4.47 7.32 -13.57
N LYS A 154 4.09 6.48 -14.53
CA LYS A 154 3.24 6.84 -15.68
C LYS A 154 1.91 6.12 -15.59
N GLU A 155 0.89 6.68 -16.25
CA GLU A 155 -0.38 5.99 -16.44
C GLU A 155 -0.16 4.65 -17.15
N GLY A 156 -0.76 3.59 -16.61
CA GLY A 156 -0.57 2.21 -17.09
C GLY A 156 0.64 1.45 -16.51
N ASP A 157 1.53 2.11 -15.76
CA ASP A 157 2.69 1.44 -15.13
C ASP A 157 2.36 0.75 -13.79
N GLY A 158 1.12 0.89 -13.29
CA GLY A 158 0.76 0.46 -11.94
C GLY A 158 1.01 -1.02 -11.67
N PHE A 159 0.63 -1.90 -12.58
CA PHE A 159 0.87 -3.34 -12.41
C PHE A 159 2.37 -3.68 -12.34
N LYS A 160 3.19 -3.06 -13.19
CA LYS A 160 4.65 -3.20 -13.17
C LYS A 160 5.23 -2.73 -11.83
N ILE A 161 4.79 -1.57 -11.35
CA ILE A 161 5.18 -1.01 -10.04
C ILE A 161 4.80 -1.98 -8.93
N ALA A 162 3.57 -2.52 -8.95
CA ALA A 162 3.09 -3.47 -7.96
C ALA A 162 3.97 -4.73 -7.93
N MET A 163 4.22 -5.36 -9.07
CA MET A 163 4.99 -6.61 -9.15
C MET A 163 6.44 -6.41 -8.68
N SER A 164 7.11 -5.36 -9.14
CA SER A 164 8.49 -5.08 -8.71
C SER A 164 8.59 -4.75 -7.22
N THR A 165 7.55 -4.15 -6.64
CA THR A 165 7.45 -3.89 -5.20
C THR A 165 7.30 -5.20 -4.42
N LEU A 166 6.45 -6.10 -4.89
CA LEU A 166 6.20 -7.39 -4.24
C LEU A 166 7.41 -8.32 -4.29
N ASP A 167 8.25 -8.24 -5.33
CA ASP A 167 9.47 -9.06 -5.41
C ASP A 167 10.40 -8.79 -4.22
N GLY A 168 10.60 -7.53 -3.86
CA GLY A 168 11.34 -7.17 -2.64
C GLY A 168 10.60 -7.54 -1.35
N GLY A 169 9.28 -7.33 -1.32
CA GLY A 169 8.42 -7.66 -0.19
C GLY A 169 8.43 -9.15 0.19
N ARG A 170 8.43 -10.04 -0.80
CA ARG A 170 8.47 -11.50 -0.61
C ARG A 170 9.73 -11.96 0.14
N ILE A 171 10.88 -11.37 -0.14
CA ILE A 171 12.13 -11.66 0.55
C ILE A 171 12.02 -11.29 2.04
N GLY A 172 11.45 -10.12 2.34
CA GLY A 172 11.22 -9.66 3.72
C GLY A 172 10.29 -10.59 4.50
N ILE A 173 9.19 -11.04 3.88
CA ILE A 173 8.25 -11.98 4.52
C ILE A 173 8.87 -13.37 4.71
N ALA A 174 9.68 -13.86 3.77
CA ALA A 174 10.41 -15.12 3.93
C ALA A 174 11.39 -15.05 5.12
N ALA A 175 12.14 -13.96 5.26
CA ALA A 175 13.03 -13.73 6.38
C ALA A 175 12.27 -13.63 7.72
N GLN A 176 11.11 -13.00 7.73
CA GLN A 176 10.24 -12.94 8.91
C GLN A 176 9.75 -14.33 9.32
N ALA A 177 9.28 -15.15 8.37
CA ALA A 177 8.81 -16.50 8.64
C ALA A 177 9.94 -17.37 9.23
N LEU A 178 11.15 -17.29 8.65
CA LEU A 178 12.34 -17.99 9.16
C LEU A 178 12.69 -17.54 10.58
N GLY A 179 12.69 -16.24 10.85
CA GLY A 179 12.97 -15.70 12.18
C GLY A 179 11.94 -16.11 13.24
N ILE A 180 10.66 -16.20 12.88
CA ILE A 180 9.61 -16.71 13.77
C ILE A 180 9.81 -18.21 14.04
N ALA A 181 10.10 -19.00 13.01
CA ALA A 181 10.36 -20.44 13.14
C ALA A 181 11.59 -20.70 14.03
N GLN A 182 12.69 -20.00 13.83
CA GLN A 182 13.88 -20.10 14.64
C GLN A 182 13.60 -19.74 16.11
N GLY A 183 12.91 -18.62 16.36
CA GLY A 183 12.59 -18.23 17.73
C GLY A 183 11.52 -19.08 18.42
N ALA A 184 10.84 -19.97 17.70
CA ALA A 184 9.97 -20.99 18.28
C ALA A 184 10.72 -22.30 18.56
N TYR A 185 11.81 -22.57 17.83
CA TYR A 185 12.67 -23.72 18.00
C TYR A 185 13.61 -23.57 19.22
N ASP A 186 14.19 -22.38 19.43
CA ASP A 186 15.07 -22.04 20.57
C ASP A 186 14.31 -22.00 21.90
#